data_23625a7038294802b9ad2eab12bc72f1
#
_entry.id   23625a7038294802b9ad2eab12bc72f1
#
_cell.length_a   1.000
_cell.length_b   1.000
_cell.length_c   1.000
_cell.angle_alpha   90.00
_cell.angle_beta   90.00
_cell.angle_gamma   90.00
#
_symmetry.space_group_name_H-M   'P 1'
#
loop_
_entity.id
_entity.type
_entity.pdbx_description
1 polymer ?
#
loop_
_entity_poly.entity_id
_entity_poly.type
_entity_poly.pdbx_seq_one_letter_code
_entity_poly.pdbx_strand_id
1 'polypeptide(L)'
;MGTRRVYFDSSLWISYILQENLDNRAQRVQQLIDQIKEDDEVILVSHLVLLEVLEVIRKRITQMEQYTSLDDNKKEENKDKIQEKTNNFIEILYRLVQEHRVALVNSQESVDTWFKATYSIFTTSFGDISTYNSGGKGNNPLRYRYRGVGHYDIQHALTAKEYSARGLYTFDWGFAELQGNQEFEGIQFVIR
;
A
#
# COMPACT_ATOMS: atom_id res chain seq x y z
N MET A 1 13.16 19.78 17.96
CA MET A 1 12.76 18.37 17.73
C MET A 1 12.27 18.26 16.30
N GLY A 2 12.75 17.28 15.51
CA GLY A 2 12.26 17.12 14.14
C GLY A 2 10.85 16.53 14.14
N THR A 3 10.03 16.93 13.18
CA THR A 3 8.68 16.38 12.99
C THR A 3 8.77 14.86 12.74
N ARG A 4 8.06 14.07 13.54
CA ARG A 4 8.01 12.63 13.36
C ARG A 4 7.26 12.28 12.09
N ARG A 5 7.71 11.26 11.38
CA ARG A 5 7.16 10.86 10.08
C ARG A 5 6.76 9.39 10.13
N VAL A 6 5.63 9.08 9.50
CA VAL A 6 5.16 7.71 9.27
C VAL A 6 4.83 7.53 7.80
N TYR A 7 5.03 6.35 7.26
CA TYR A 7 4.72 6.06 5.87
C TYR A 7 3.45 5.21 5.78
N PHE A 8 2.50 5.63 4.96
CA PHE A 8 1.28 4.88 4.68
C PHE A 8 1.41 4.19 3.32
N ASP A 9 1.32 2.88 3.36
CA ASP A 9 1.19 2.05 2.17
C ASP A 9 -0.16 2.23 1.47
N SER A 10 -0.22 1.88 0.20
CA SER A 10 -1.42 1.97 -0.64
C SER A 10 -2.62 1.20 -0.08
N SER A 11 -2.39 0.06 0.59
CA SER A 11 -3.45 -0.78 1.17
C SER A 11 -4.30 -0.05 2.21
N LEU A 12 -3.72 0.88 2.98
CA LEU A 12 -4.45 1.72 3.93
C LEU A 12 -5.37 2.70 3.20
N TRP A 13 -4.85 3.41 2.21
CA TRP A 13 -5.61 4.39 1.45
C TRP A 13 -6.75 3.73 0.66
N ILE A 14 -6.48 2.57 0.03
CA ILE A 14 -7.48 1.79 -0.70
C ILE A 14 -8.62 1.41 0.23
N SER A 15 -8.32 0.86 1.40
CA SER A 15 -9.33 0.46 2.38
C SER A 15 -10.16 1.65 2.87
N TYR A 16 -9.52 2.80 3.06
CA TYR A 16 -10.17 4.02 3.50
C TYR A 16 -11.12 4.60 2.44
N ILE A 17 -10.66 4.71 1.19
CA ILE A 17 -11.42 5.31 0.09
C ILE A 17 -12.57 4.42 -0.38
N LEU A 18 -12.34 3.11 -0.45
CA LEU A 18 -13.37 2.16 -0.85
C LEU A 18 -14.31 1.79 0.30
N GLN A 19 -14.06 2.32 1.50
CA GLN A 19 -14.85 2.03 2.70
C GLN A 19 -15.00 0.52 2.94
N GLU A 20 -13.86 -0.19 2.85
CA GLU A 20 -13.85 -1.65 3.04
C GLU A 20 -14.32 -2.00 4.45
N ASN A 21 -15.45 -2.70 4.53
CA ASN A 21 -16.00 -3.19 5.80
C ASN A 21 -15.26 -4.42 6.34
N LEU A 22 -14.28 -4.93 5.60
CA LEU A 22 -13.48 -6.08 6.01
C LEU A 22 -12.71 -5.70 7.29
N ASP A 23 -13.01 -6.36 8.39
CA ASP A 23 -12.36 -6.12 9.69
C ASP A 23 -12.36 -4.65 10.13
N ASN A 24 -13.37 -3.87 9.75
CA ASN A 24 -13.46 -2.43 10.03
C ASN A 24 -12.24 -1.62 9.57
N ARG A 25 -11.58 -2.02 8.48
CA ARG A 25 -10.34 -1.41 8.00
C ARG A 25 -10.44 0.09 7.77
N ALA A 26 -11.51 0.55 7.12
CA ALA A 26 -11.70 1.99 6.89
C ALA A 26 -11.75 2.78 8.21
N GLN A 27 -12.46 2.27 9.23
CA GLN A 27 -12.53 2.90 10.54
C GLN A 27 -11.17 2.89 11.26
N ARG A 28 -10.43 1.80 11.16
CA ARG A 28 -9.06 1.70 11.72
C ARG A 28 -8.10 2.71 11.09
N VAL A 29 -8.20 2.94 9.78
CA VAL A 29 -7.39 3.95 9.10
C VAL A 29 -7.78 5.36 9.56
N GLN A 30 -9.07 5.65 9.71
CA GLN A 30 -9.52 6.93 10.24
C GLN A 30 -8.94 7.18 11.64
N GLN A 31 -9.06 6.21 12.55
CA GLN A 31 -8.50 6.29 13.90
C GLN A 31 -6.98 6.51 13.88
N LEU A 32 -6.28 5.85 12.96
CA LEU A 32 -4.84 6.03 12.80
C LEU A 32 -4.47 7.44 12.32
N ILE A 33 -5.24 8.00 11.37
CA ILE A 33 -5.06 9.38 10.91
C ILE A 33 -5.29 10.36 12.06
N ASP A 34 -6.32 10.14 12.86
CA ASP A 34 -6.64 11.00 14.01
C ASP A 34 -5.54 10.93 15.07
N GLN A 35 -5.04 9.73 15.39
CA GLN A 35 -3.91 9.54 16.30
C GLN A 35 -2.65 10.26 15.80
N ILE A 36 -2.32 10.16 14.50
CA ILE A 36 -1.16 10.84 13.91
C ILE A 36 -1.30 12.35 14.01
N LYS A 37 -2.53 12.88 13.88
CA LYS A 37 -2.80 14.31 14.08
C LYS A 37 -2.57 14.72 15.54
N GLU A 38 -3.02 13.93 16.51
CA GLU A 38 -2.82 14.17 17.94
C GLU A 38 -1.33 14.12 18.33
N ASP A 39 -0.59 13.20 17.76
CA ASP A 39 0.84 13.00 17.99
C ASP A 39 1.75 14.02 17.26
N ASP A 40 1.16 14.96 16.50
CA ASP A 40 1.85 15.95 15.65
C ASP A 40 2.84 15.30 14.67
N GLU A 41 2.44 14.18 14.09
CA GLU A 41 3.20 13.45 13.09
C GLU A 41 2.74 13.78 11.67
N VAL A 42 3.58 13.47 10.68
CA VAL A 42 3.30 13.66 9.27
C VAL A 42 3.29 12.33 8.54
N ILE A 43 2.23 12.10 7.77
CA ILE A 43 2.10 10.92 6.91
C ILE A 43 2.86 11.19 5.61
N LEU A 44 3.78 10.31 5.28
CA LEU A 44 4.45 10.31 3.98
C LEU A 44 3.63 9.50 2.97
N VAL A 45 3.41 10.07 1.80
CA VAL A 45 2.72 9.45 0.67
C VAL A 45 3.59 9.59 -0.57
N SER A 46 4.06 8.48 -1.12
CA SER A 46 4.84 8.50 -2.36
C SER A 46 3.96 8.55 -3.61
N HIS A 47 4.54 8.96 -4.74
CA HIS A 47 3.87 8.88 -6.03
C HIS A 47 3.47 7.44 -6.39
N LEU A 48 4.22 6.43 -5.92
CA LEU A 48 3.89 5.03 -6.11
C LEU A 48 2.57 4.68 -5.41
N VAL A 49 2.37 5.13 -4.17
CA VAL A 49 1.09 4.99 -3.46
C VAL A 49 -0.06 5.59 -4.26
N LEU A 50 0.14 6.79 -4.83
CA LEU A 50 -0.91 7.43 -5.64
C LEU A 50 -1.29 6.58 -6.84
N LEU A 51 -0.30 6.08 -7.58
CA LEU A 51 -0.53 5.24 -8.76
C LEU A 51 -1.24 3.92 -8.40
N GLU A 52 -0.80 3.24 -7.35
CA GLU A 52 -1.42 2.00 -6.90
C GLU A 52 -2.86 2.19 -6.44
N VAL A 53 -3.13 3.25 -5.66
CA VAL A 53 -4.49 3.55 -5.22
C VAL A 53 -5.41 3.78 -6.40
N LEU A 54 -5.01 4.60 -7.38
CA LEU A 54 -5.79 4.88 -8.58
C LEU A 54 -6.01 3.62 -9.43
N GLU A 55 -4.97 2.81 -9.59
CA GLU A 55 -5.07 1.55 -10.33
C GLU A 55 -6.04 0.56 -9.65
N VAL A 56 -5.97 0.43 -8.32
CA VAL A 56 -6.84 -0.48 -7.59
C VAL A 56 -8.28 0.02 -7.57
N ILE A 57 -8.53 1.33 -7.39
CA ILE A 57 -9.87 1.90 -7.53
C ILE A 57 -10.47 1.49 -8.88
N ARG A 58 -9.74 1.74 -9.97
CA ARG A 58 -10.18 1.36 -11.31
C ARG A 58 -10.45 -0.14 -11.42
N LYS A 59 -9.49 -0.97 -11.03
CA LYS A 59 -9.63 -2.43 -11.10
C LYS A 59 -10.80 -2.96 -10.30
N ARG A 60 -11.01 -2.49 -9.08
CA ARG A 60 -12.09 -2.97 -8.22
C ARG A 60 -13.47 -2.61 -8.75
N ILE A 61 -13.66 -1.38 -9.20
CA ILE A 61 -14.95 -0.96 -9.78
C ILE A 61 -15.21 -1.72 -11.07
N THR A 62 -14.19 -1.92 -11.91
CA THR A 62 -14.35 -2.63 -13.17
C THR A 62 -14.46 -4.15 -13.03
N GLN A 63 -13.87 -4.76 -12.00
CA GLN A 63 -13.92 -6.22 -11.76
C GLN A 63 -15.16 -6.67 -11.00
N MET A 64 -15.84 -5.78 -10.29
CA MET A 64 -17.11 -6.08 -9.62
C MET A 64 -18.21 -6.46 -10.63
N GLU A 65 -18.04 -6.11 -11.89
CA GLU A 65 -18.94 -6.46 -12.98
C GLU A 65 -18.14 -7.22 -14.05
N GLN A 66 -18.59 -8.42 -14.42
CA GLN A 66 -17.96 -9.21 -15.47
C GLN A 66 -17.94 -8.38 -16.78
N TYR A 67 -16.78 -7.84 -17.09
CA TYR A 67 -16.55 -6.80 -18.12
C TYR A 67 -16.94 -7.18 -19.56
N THR A 68 -17.18 -8.44 -19.82
CA THR A 68 -17.40 -8.96 -21.18
C THR A 68 -18.80 -8.72 -21.75
N SER A 69 -19.74 -8.21 -20.95
CA SER A 69 -21.14 -8.03 -21.37
C SER A 69 -21.81 -6.74 -20.89
N LEU A 70 -21.03 -5.72 -20.50
CA LEU A 70 -21.61 -4.46 -20.03
C LEU A 70 -22.19 -3.67 -21.20
N ASP A 71 -23.44 -3.24 -21.06
CA ASP A 71 -24.00 -2.23 -21.93
C ASP A 71 -23.34 -0.84 -21.71
N ASP A 72 -23.56 0.07 -22.63
CA ASP A 72 -22.87 1.37 -22.59
C ASP A 72 -23.29 2.21 -21.38
N ASN A 73 -24.51 2.02 -20.84
CA ASN A 73 -24.97 2.72 -19.63
C ASN A 73 -24.16 2.28 -18.40
N LYS A 74 -23.88 0.98 -18.26
CA LYS A 74 -23.05 0.46 -17.17
C LYS A 74 -21.59 0.88 -17.27
N LYS A 75 -21.06 1.00 -18.48
CA LYS A 75 -19.71 1.53 -18.68
C LYS A 75 -19.61 2.98 -18.22
N GLU A 76 -20.60 3.81 -18.53
CA GLU A 76 -20.62 5.20 -18.08
C GLU A 76 -20.81 5.30 -16.56
N GLU A 77 -21.70 4.50 -15.96
CA GLU A 77 -21.86 4.42 -14.50
C GLU A 77 -20.54 4.03 -13.78
N ASN A 78 -19.78 3.09 -14.32
CA ASN A 78 -18.49 2.71 -13.77
C ASN A 78 -17.46 3.82 -13.90
N LYS A 79 -17.47 4.55 -14.99
CA LYS A 79 -16.61 5.71 -15.19
C LYS A 79 -16.92 6.79 -14.15
N ASP A 80 -18.18 7.08 -13.91
CA ASP A 80 -18.62 8.05 -12.91
C ASP A 80 -18.20 7.63 -11.49
N LYS A 81 -18.36 6.35 -11.14
CA LYS A 81 -17.90 5.81 -9.87
C LYS A 81 -16.37 5.89 -9.70
N ILE A 82 -15.61 5.58 -10.74
CA ILE A 82 -14.15 5.71 -10.73
C ILE A 82 -13.78 7.16 -10.49
N GLN A 83 -14.42 8.08 -11.21
CA GLN A 83 -14.16 9.51 -11.07
C GLN A 83 -14.51 10.01 -9.67
N GLU A 84 -15.67 9.63 -9.14
CA GLU A 84 -16.10 9.97 -7.78
C GLU A 84 -15.06 9.53 -6.74
N LYS A 85 -14.65 8.25 -6.77
CA LYS A 85 -13.69 7.72 -5.79
C LYS A 85 -12.30 8.33 -5.95
N THR A 86 -11.89 8.60 -7.19
CA THR A 86 -10.62 9.29 -7.48
C THR A 86 -10.64 10.72 -6.93
N ASN A 87 -11.70 11.48 -7.20
CA ASN A 87 -11.85 12.84 -6.71
C ASN A 87 -11.87 12.88 -5.17
N ASN A 88 -12.61 11.97 -4.54
CA ASN A 88 -12.65 11.86 -3.08
C ASN A 88 -11.24 11.61 -2.50
N PHE A 89 -10.45 10.73 -3.10
CA PHE A 89 -9.08 10.48 -2.67
C PHE A 89 -8.20 11.74 -2.79
N ILE A 90 -8.28 12.42 -3.93
CA ILE A 90 -7.50 13.65 -4.17
C ILE A 90 -7.90 14.75 -3.18
N GLU A 91 -9.20 14.94 -2.93
CA GLU A 91 -9.70 15.92 -1.97
C GLU A 91 -9.23 15.65 -0.54
N ILE A 92 -9.26 14.39 -0.10
CA ILE A 92 -8.76 13.97 1.20
C ILE A 92 -7.26 14.27 1.31
N LEU A 93 -6.47 13.87 0.33
CA LEU A 93 -5.03 14.15 0.32
C LEU A 93 -4.75 15.64 0.32
N TYR A 94 -5.44 16.40 -0.54
CA TYR A 94 -5.26 17.85 -0.62
C TYR A 94 -5.54 18.53 0.72
N ARG A 95 -6.65 18.16 1.38
CA ARG A 95 -6.98 18.67 2.72
C ARG A 95 -5.88 18.35 3.73
N LEU A 96 -5.42 17.09 3.79
CA LEU A 96 -4.37 16.68 4.71
C LEU A 96 -3.01 17.34 4.42
N VAL A 97 -2.72 17.66 3.17
CA VAL A 97 -1.53 18.44 2.79
C VAL A 97 -1.67 19.89 3.28
N GLN A 98 -2.84 20.51 3.11
CA GLN A 98 -3.10 21.87 3.62
C GLN A 98 -3.03 21.93 5.15
N GLU A 99 -3.45 20.89 5.83
CA GLU A 99 -3.33 20.73 7.28
C GLU A 99 -1.89 20.41 7.75
N HIS A 100 -0.92 20.30 6.84
CA HIS A 100 0.45 19.86 7.10
C HIS A 100 0.54 18.46 7.74
N ARG A 101 -0.44 17.59 7.48
CA ARG A 101 -0.51 16.22 7.99
C ARG A 101 -0.05 15.18 6.98
N VAL A 102 0.05 15.54 5.70
CA VAL A 102 0.59 14.70 4.64
C VAL A 102 1.72 15.45 3.93
N ALA A 103 2.81 14.74 3.67
CA ALA A 103 3.88 15.19 2.78
C ALA A 103 3.95 14.23 1.57
N LEU A 104 3.87 14.79 0.37
CA LEU A 104 4.08 14.04 -0.86
C LEU A 104 5.58 13.89 -1.10
N VAL A 105 6.03 12.67 -1.31
CA VAL A 105 7.45 12.35 -1.46
C VAL A 105 7.69 11.50 -2.71
N ASN A 106 8.87 11.65 -3.29
CA ASN A 106 9.32 10.82 -4.39
C ASN A 106 10.59 10.10 -3.98
N SER A 107 10.65 8.80 -4.22
CA SER A 107 11.90 8.07 -4.06
C SER A 107 12.95 8.62 -5.03
N GLN A 108 14.11 8.96 -4.47
CA GLN A 108 15.29 9.37 -5.23
C GLN A 108 16.36 8.27 -5.21
N GLU A 109 16.00 7.10 -4.67
CA GLU A 109 16.91 5.96 -4.58
C GLU A 109 17.50 5.64 -5.96
N SER A 110 18.80 5.43 -5.98
CA SER A 110 19.48 5.01 -7.21
C SER A 110 19.01 3.62 -7.63
N VAL A 111 19.02 3.37 -8.93
CA VAL A 111 18.73 2.03 -9.49
C VAL A 111 19.63 0.96 -8.84
N ASP A 112 20.87 1.31 -8.49
CA ASP A 112 21.82 0.41 -7.84
C ASP A 112 21.39 0.03 -6.42
N THR A 113 20.93 1.00 -5.62
CA THR A 113 20.40 0.77 -4.28
C THR A 113 19.16 -0.13 -4.33
N TRP A 114 18.25 0.19 -5.25
CA TRP A 114 17.05 -0.60 -5.47
C TRP A 114 17.39 -2.05 -5.89
N PHE A 115 18.35 -2.22 -6.82
CA PHE A 115 18.80 -3.54 -7.24
C PHE A 115 19.41 -4.35 -6.10
N LYS A 116 20.27 -3.74 -5.28
CA LYS A 116 20.92 -4.40 -4.15
C LYS A 116 19.90 -4.86 -3.11
N ALA A 117 18.97 -3.97 -2.73
CA ALA A 117 17.92 -4.31 -1.78
C ALA A 117 17.01 -5.42 -2.32
N THR A 118 16.57 -5.29 -3.57
CA THR A 118 15.74 -6.29 -4.23
C THR A 118 16.46 -7.63 -4.32
N TYR A 119 17.70 -7.65 -4.77
CA TYR A 119 18.50 -8.86 -4.88
C TYR A 119 18.71 -9.53 -3.51
N SER A 120 19.09 -8.76 -2.49
CA SER A 120 19.26 -9.27 -1.13
C SER A 120 17.99 -9.94 -0.63
N ILE A 121 16.83 -9.28 -0.78
CA ILE A 121 15.56 -9.79 -0.29
C ILE A 121 15.12 -11.02 -1.09
N PHE A 122 15.16 -10.95 -2.42
CA PHE A 122 14.75 -12.08 -3.26
C PHE A 122 15.65 -13.30 -3.10
N THR A 123 16.93 -13.13 -2.75
CA THR A 123 17.82 -14.26 -2.51
C THR A 123 17.71 -14.84 -1.11
N THR A 124 17.25 -14.07 -0.13
CA THR A 124 17.10 -14.53 1.26
C THR A 124 15.68 -15.02 1.57
N SER A 125 14.65 -14.41 0.99
CA SER A 125 13.24 -14.77 1.24
C SER A 125 12.76 -15.94 0.40
N PHE A 126 13.39 -16.24 -0.72
CA PHE A 126 13.06 -17.38 -1.60
C PHE A 126 13.75 -18.68 -1.24
N GLY A 127 14.31 -18.80 -0.03
CA GLY A 127 15.00 -20.01 0.43
C GLY A 127 14.18 -21.31 0.33
N ASP A 128 12.89 -21.25 0.10
CA ASP A 128 12.04 -22.43 0.03
C ASP A 128 10.97 -22.37 -1.09
N ILE A 129 11.45 -22.34 -2.35
CA ILE A 129 10.60 -22.56 -3.53
C ILE A 129 9.92 -23.95 -3.45
N SER A 130 10.41 -24.88 -2.64
CA SER A 130 9.85 -26.21 -2.47
C SER A 130 8.44 -26.18 -1.87
N THR A 131 8.12 -25.20 -1.03
CA THR A 131 6.77 -25.01 -0.48
C THR A 131 5.78 -24.50 -1.52
N TYR A 132 6.27 -23.91 -2.61
CA TYR A 132 5.43 -23.41 -3.70
C TYR A 132 4.80 -24.55 -4.53
N ASN A 133 5.50 -25.68 -4.63
CA ASN A 133 5.05 -26.86 -5.42
C ASN A 133 4.33 -27.91 -4.58
N SER A 134 4.36 -27.85 -3.26
CA SER A 134 3.76 -28.84 -2.37
C SER A 134 2.32 -28.50 -1.96
N GLY A 135 1.74 -27.45 -2.52
CA GLY A 135 0.37 -27.04 -2.27
C GLY A 135 -0.61 -28.13 -2.68
N GLY A 136 -1.16 -28.80 -1.68
CA GLY A 136 -2.04 -29.91 -1.79
C GLY A 136 -3.18 -29.71 -2.80
N LYS A 137 -3.63 -30.80 -3.36
CA LYS A 137 -4.75 -30.96 -4.29
C LYS A 137 -6.07 -30.43 -3.71
N GLY A 138 -6.22 -29.14 -3.59
CA GLY A 138 -7.48 -28.49 -3.25
C GLY A 138 -7.94 -27.65 -4.44
N ASN A 139 -9.13 -27.94 -4.96
CA ASN A 139 -9.75 -27.33 -6.14
C ASN A 139 -10.07 -25.83 -6.02
N ASN A 140 -9.26 -25.03 -5.32
CA ASN A 140 -9.48 -23.60 -5.22
C ASN A 140 -8.23 -22.82 -5.66
N PRO A 141 -8.12 -22.46 -6.95
CA PRO A 141 -6.96 -21.72 -7.49
C PRO A 141 -6.77 -20.32 -6.87
N LEU A 142 -7.75 -19.82 -6.10
CA LEU A 142 -7.69 -18.51 -5.48
C LEU A 142 -7.00 -18.51 -4.09
N ARG A 143 -6.64 -19.66 -3.54
CA ARG A 143 -5.95 -19.77 -2.24
C ARG A 143 -4.43 -19.60 -2.29
N TYR A 144 -3.83 -19.65 -3.47
CA TYR A 144 -2.40 -19.44 -3.66
C TYR A 144 -2.10 -17.98 -4.01
N ARG A 145 -2.49 -17.07 -3.13
CA ARG A 145 -1.91 -15.73 -3.19
C ARG A 145 -0.47 -15.86 -2.70
N TYR A 146 0.46 -15.54 -3.58
CA TYR A 146 1.83 -15.25 -3.21
C TYR A 146 1.80 -14.28 -2.02
N ARG A 147 2.29 -14.72 -0.87
CA ARG A 147 2.35 -13.93 0.37
C ARG A 147 3.73 -13.33 0.60
N GLY A 148 4.58 -13.35 -0.39
CA GLY A 148 5.93 -12.83 -0.30
C GLY A 148 5.97 -11.34 -0.61
N VAL A 149 7.09 -10.72 -0.21
CA VAL A 149 7.41 -9.33 -0.52
C VAL A 149 7.51 -9.14 -2.03
N GLY A 150 6.72 -8.21 -2.56
CA GLY A 150 6.79 -7.77 -3.94
C GLY A 150 7.85 -6.68 -4.13
N HIS A 151 8.21 -6.42 -5.39
CA HIS A 151 9.15 -5.34 -5.71
C HIS A 151 8.61 -3.95 -5.33
N TYR A 152 7.30 -3.74 -5.37
CA TYR A 152 6.67 -2.51 -4.90
C TYR A 152 6.76 -2.35 -3.39
N ASP A 153 6.59 -3.44 -2.62
CA ASP A 153 6.73 -3.41 -1.17
C ASP A 153 8.14 -2.99 -0.75
N ILE A 154 9.16 -3.50 -1.47
CA ILE A 154 10.55 -3.10 -1.28
C ILE A 154 10.73 -1.61 -1.56
N GLN A 155 10.13 -1.10 -2.63
CA GLN A 155 10.21 0.30 -2.99
C GLN A 155 9.51 1.20 -1.96
N HIS A 156 8.37 0.79 -1.43
CA HIS A 156 7.72 1.48 -0.31
C HIS A 156 8.62 1.53 0.92
N ALA A 157 9.23 0.40 1.29
CA ALA A 157 10.11 0.33 2.45
C ALA A 157 11.38 1.18 2.27
N LEU A 158 11.98 1.20 1.07
CA LEU A 158 13.12 2.06 0.75
C LEU A 158 12.74 3.54 0.81
N THR A 159 11.58 3.91 0.27
CA THR A 159 11.08 5.29 0.36
C THR A 159 10.85 5.69 1.83
N ALA A 160 10.24 4.83 2.63
CA ALA A 160 10.05 5.09 4.05
C ALA A 160 11.39 5.32 4.78
N LYS A 161 12.42 4.53 4.45
CA LYS A 161 13.78 4.68 4.97
C LYS A 161 14.42 5.98 4.54
N GLU A 162 14.39 6.30 3.24
CA GLU A 162 14.97 7.51 2.67
C GLU A 162 14.46 8.78 3.38
N TYR A 163 13.16 8.82 3.66
CA TYR A 163 12.54 9.96 4.35
C TYR A 163 12.51 9.83 5.87
N SER A 164 13.27 8.88 6.43
CA SER A 164 13.41 8.67 7.87
C SER A 164 12.06 8.49 8.58
N ALA A 165 11.15 7.75 7.96
CA ALA A 165 9.91 7.34 8.60
C ALA A 165 10.23 6.41 9.79
N ARG A 166 9.65 6.67 10.96
CA ARG A 166 9.77 5.77 12.12
C ARG A 166 9.01 4.46 11.95
N GLY A 167 8.00 4.45 11.07
CA GLY A 167 7.20 3.27 10.80
C GLY A 167 6.55 3.31 9.43
N LEU A 168 6.38 2.12 8.84
CA LEU A 168 5.58 1.86 7.66
C LEU A 168 4.32 1.12 8.09
N TYR A 169 3.17 1.70 7.82
CA TYR A 169 1.86 1.17 8.18
C TYR A 169 1.20 0.54 6.96
N THR A 170 0.70 -0.68 7.12
CA THR A 170 0.12 -1.47 6.01
C THR A 170 -0.90 -2.49 6.50
N PHE A 171 -1.77 -2.95 5.60
CA PHE A 171 -2.59 -4.16 5.77
C PHE A 171 -1.99 -5.37 5.04
N ASP A 172 -0.86 -5.19 4.37
CA ASP A 172 -0.20 -6.28 3.65
C ASP A 172 0.78 -7.04 4.55
N TRP A 173 0.51 -8.33 4.73
CA TRP A 173 1.36 -9.23 5.51
C TRP A 173 2.72 -9.52 4.85
N GLY A 174 2.87 -9.25 3.55
CA GLY A 174 4.14 -9.38 2.85
C GLY A 174 5.27 -8.59 3.52
N PHE A 175 4.97 -7.43 4.07
CA PHE A 175 5.93 -6.59 4.77
C PHE A 175 6.54 -7.23 6.04
N ALA A 176 5.90 -8.26 6.61
CA ALA A 176 6.45 -8.98 7.76
C ALA A 176 7.81 -9.63 7.45
N GLU A 177 8.05 -9.99 6.19
CA GLU A 177 9.31 -10.58 5.73
C GLU A 177 10.46 -9.58 5.72
N LEU A 178 10.17 -8.27 5.68
CA LEU A 178 11.18 -7.21 5.75
C LEU A 178 11.60 -6.90 7.19
N GLN A 179 10.82 -7.33 8.17
CA GLN A 179 11.11 -7.04 9.56
C GLN A 179 12.39 -7.77 10.02
N GLY A 180 13.34 -7.01 10.57
CA GLY A 180 14.64 -7.54 10.98
C GLY A 180 15.68 -7.64 9.86
N ASN A 181 15.34 -7.29 8.62
CA ASN A 181 16.33 -7.17 7.56
C ASN A 181 17.21 -5.93 7.79
N GLN A 182 18.53 -6.09 7.69
CA GLN A 182 19.50 -5.01 7.92
C GLN A 182 19.29 -3.80 7.01
N GLU A 183 18.80 -4.00 5.77
CA GLU A 183 18.51 -2.92 4.85
C GLU A 183 17.41 -1.99 5.36
N PHE A 184 16.53 -2.46 6.26
CA PHE A 184 15.42 -1.69 6.82
C PHE A 184 15.55 -1.46 8.33
N GLU A 185 16.78 -1.53 8.84
CA GLU A 185 17.03 -1.20 10.23
C GLU A 185 16.53 0.22 10.57
N GLY A 186 15.83 0.34 11.68
CA GLY A 186 15.23 1.60 12.13
C GLY A 186 13.81 1.86 11.65
N ILE A 187 13.26 1.05 10.73
CA ILE A 187 11.86 1.13 10.32
C ILE A 187 11.04 0.09 11.08
N GLN A 188 9.98 0.52 11.73
CA GLN A 188 8.99 -0.37 12.30
C GLN A 188 7.92 -0.69 11.26
N PHE A 189 7.75 -1.96 10.87
CA PHE A 189 6.63 -2.39 10.05
C PHE A 189 5.42 -2.64 10.95
N VAL A 190 4.37 -1.84 10.76
CA VAL A 190 3.13 -1.91 11.53
C VAL A 190 2.04 -2.52 10.65
N ILE A 191 1.88 -3.84 10.79
CA ILE A 191 0.86 -4.59 10.06
C ILE A 191 -0.42 -4.59 10.89
N ARG A 192 -1.53 -4.15 10.31
CA ARG A 192 -2.79 -3.87 11.00
C ARG A 192 -3.91 -4.82 10.58
#